data_6a1726621acc7ea26de0ea7f1472fdb5
#
_entry.id   6a1726621acc7ea26de0ea7f1472fdb5
#
_cell.length_a   1.000
_cell.length_b   1.000
_cell.length_c   1.000
_cell.angle_alpha   90.00
_cell.angle_beta   90.00
_cell.angle_gamma   90.00
#
_symmetry.space_group_name_H-M   'P 1'
#
loop_
_entity.id
_entity.type
_entity.pdbx_description
1 polymer ?
#
loop_
_entity_poly.entity_id
_entity_poly.type
_entity_poly.pdbx_seq_one_letter_code
_entity_poly.pdbx_strand_id
1 'polypeptide(L)'
;LDRAFKSILAAKEAGADAVKIQTYTADTMTIDCDRDEFQITGGLWNGYSLYNLYKEAHTPYEWHKPLFDYAKKLGITIFSTPFDETAVDLLEELETPAYKIASFEMTDLPLVKYVAQTKKPMIISTGMANLDEITETVEVAKQNGCKDLILLHCISSYPAPAEQSNLKTIP
;
A
#
# COMPACT_ATOMS: atom_id res chain seq x y z
N LEU A 1 4.00 -13.85 -12.82
CA LEU A 1 2.70 -14.26 -12.31
C LEU A 1 2.79 -15.56 -11.48
N ASP A 2 3.45 -16.63 -11.96
CA ASP A 2 3.53 -17.94 -11.26
C ASP A 2 4.14 -17.83 -9.85
N ARG A 3 5.16 -16.99 -9.68
CA ARG A 3 5.75 -16.72 -8.36
C ARG A 3 4.71 -16.08 -7.42
N ALA A 4 3.91 -15.15 -7.92
CA ALA A 4 2.87 -14.50 -7.13
C ALA A 4 1.79 -15.50 -6.68
N PHE A 5 1.35 -16.39 -7.55
CA PHE A 5 0.44 -17.49 -7.17
C PHE A 5 1.03 -18.39 -6.08
N LYS A 6 2.30 -18.81 -6.23
CA LYS A 6 3.00 -19.60 -5.19
C LYS A 6 3.10 -18.85 -3.86
N SER A 7 3.32 -17.52 -3.89
CA SER A 7 3.38 -16.72 -2.66
C SER A 7 2.03 -16.65 -1.95
N ILE A 8 0.92 -16.48 -2.70
CA ILE A 8 -0.43 -16.48 -2.13
C ILE A 8 -0.75 -17.86 -1.51
N LEU A 9 -0.41 -18.95 -2.21
CA LEU A 9 -0.62 -20.30 -1.69
C LEU A 9 0.19 -20.53 -0.40
N ALA A 10 1.48 -20.17 -0.40
CA ALA A 10 2.33 -20.33 0.76
C ALA A 10 1.83 -19.49 1.96
N ALA A 11 1.32 -18.28 1.73
CA ALA A 11 0.71 -17.47 2.77
C ALA A 11 -0.52 -18.18 3.36
N LYS A 12 -1.39 -18.73 2.52
CA LYS A 12 -2.57 -19.52 2.96
C LYS A 12 -2.16 -20.73 3.79
N GLU A 13 -1.19 -21.50 3.31
CA GLU A 13 -0.67 -22.71 3.99
C GLU A 13 0.00 -22.37 5.32
N ALA A 14 0.64 -21.20 5.42
CA ALA A 14 1.22 -20.68 6.66
C ALA A 14 0.18 -20.15 7.66
N GLY A 15 -1.11 -20.15 7.31
CA GLY A 15 -2.19 -19.73 8.21
C GLY A 15 -2.48 -18.22 8.17
N ALA A 16 -2.06 -17.50 7.11
CA ALA A 16 -2.44 -16.10 6.96
C ALA A 16 -3.94 -15.94 6.70
N ASP A 17 -4.55 -14.94 7.33
CA ASP A 17 -5.97 -14.58 7.13
C ASP A 17 -6.18 -13.82 5.82
N ALA A 18 -5.19 -13.04 5.40
CA ALA A 18 -5.24 -12.25 4.19
C ALA A 18 -3.85 -12.04 3.57
N VAL A 19 -3.83 -11.72 2.29
CA VAL A 19 -2.65 -11.25 1.57
C VAL A 19 -2.86 -9.84 1.05
N LYS A 20 -1.81 -9.04 1.06
CA LYS A 20 -1.82 -7.68 0.53
C LYS A 20 -0.83 -7.55 -0.61
N ILE A 21 -1.27 -6.98 -1.72
CA ILE A 21 -0.41 -6.57 -2.84
C ILE A 21 -0.32 -5.04 -2.91
N GLN A 22 0.40 -4.53 -3.88
CA GLN A 22 0.50 -3.09 -4.17
C GLN A 22 0.06 -2.85 -5.62
N THR A 23 -0.66 -1.76 -5.84
CA THR A 23 -1.19 -1.38 -7.16
C THR A 23 -0.69 0.01 -7.51
N TYR A 24 0.33 0.06 -8.36
CA TYR A 24 0.94 1.29 -8.86
C TYR A 24 1.61 1.06 -10.21
N THR A 25 1.93 2.14 -10.89
CA THR A 25 2.89 2.17 -12.02
C THR A 25 4.08 3.04 -11.63
N ALA A 26 5.18 2.99 -12.38
CA ALA A 26 6.30 3.89 -12.12
C ALA A 26 5.88 5.36 -12.20
N ASP A 27 4.99 5.70 -13.14
CA ASP A 27 4.49 7.06 -13.37
C ASP A 27 3.62 7.60 -12.22
N THR A 28 2.96 6.71 -11.46
CA THR A 28 2.15 7.12 -10.29
C THR A 28 2.96 7.20 -9.00
N MET A 29 4.22 6.73 -9.02
CA MET A 29 5.13 6.75 -7.87
C MET A 29 6.13 7.90 -7.93
N THR A 30 6.65 8.21 -9.13
CA THR A 30 7.71 9.21 -9.30
C THR A 30 7.79 9.66 -10.76
N ILE A 31 8.55 10.70 -11.01
CA ILE A 31 8.88 11.16 -12.36
C ILE A 31 10.11 10.41 -12.90
N ASP A 32 10.19 10.25 -14.22
CA ASP A 32 11.38 9.73 -14.89
C ASP A 32 12.46 10.84 -14.94
N CYS A 33 13.40 10.77 -14.03
CA CYS A 33 14.41 11.82 -13.81
C CYS A 33 15.75 11.22 -13.41
N ASP A 34 16.82 11.70 -14.04
CA ASP A 34 18.21 11.22 -13.81
C ASP A 34 18.99 12.06 -12.78
N ARG A 35 18.35 13.04 -12.11
CA ARG A 35 19.02 13.87 -11.10
C ARG A 35 19.35 13.04 -9.85
N ASP A 36 20.35 13.49 -9.11
CA ASP A 36 20.89 12.78 -7.94
C ASP A 36 19.82 12.43 -6.89
N GLU A 37 18.81 13.29 -6.72
CA GLU A 37 17.72 13.07 -5.76
C GLU A 37 16.84 11.86 -6.12
N PHE A 38 16.87 11.42 -7.38
CA PHE A 38 16.15 10.27 -7.90
C PHE A 38 17.03 9.03 -8.08
N GLN A 39 18.31 9.09 -7.68
CA GLN A 39 19.24 7.96 -7.73
C GLN A 39 19.34 7.30 -6.36
N ILE A 40 19.25 5.97 -6.36
CA ILE A 40 19.41 5.19 -5.13
C ILE A 40 20.90 4.96 -4.90
N THR A 41 21.38 5.47 -3.76
CA THR A 41 22.76 5.27 -3.32
C THR A 41 22.84 4.33 -2.14
N GLY A 42 23.58 3.24 -2.29
CA GLY A 42 23.74 2.21 -1.25
C GLY A 42 22.61 1.16 -1.23
N GLY A 43 22.82 0.11 -0.45
CA GLY A 43 21.84 -0.97 -0.30
C GLY A 43 21.73 -1.88 -1.52
N LEU A 44 20.63 -2.65 -1.55
CA LEU A 44 20.37 -3.68 -2.57
C LEU A 44 20.12 -3.11 -3.98
N TRP A 45 19.64 -1.88 -4.07
CA TRP A 45 19.25 -1.22 -5.33
C TRP A 45 20.21 -0.10 -5.73
N ASN A 46 21.44 -0.12 -5.20
CA ASN A 46 22.44 0.89 -5.52
C ASN A 46 22.66 1.01 -7.03
N GLY A 47 22.57 2.24 -7.54
CA GLY A 47 22.70 2.54 -8.97
C GLY A 47 21.41 2.46 -9.79
N TYR A 48 20.28 2.12 -9.17
CA TYR A 48 18.96 2.28 -9.80
C TYR A 48 18.46 3.71 -9.68
N SER A 49 17.78 4.22 -10.71
CA SER A 49 16.86 5.34 -10.51
C SER A 49 15.58 4.85 -9.86
N LEU A 50 14.93 5.71 -9.07
CA LEU A 50 13.63 5.38 -8.45
C LEU A 50 12.61 4.92 -9.50
N TYR A 51 12.54 5.61 -10.65
CA TYR A 51 11.62 5.26 -11.72
C TYR A 51 11.85 3.85 -12.26
N ASN A 52 13.12 3.49 -12.57
CA ASN A 52 13.44 2.16 -13.07
C ASN A 52 13.19 1.07 -12.04
N LEU A 53 13.47 1.34 -10.76
CA LEU A 53 13.14 0.39 -9.70
C LEU A 53 11.62 0.15 -9.62
N TYR A 54 10.81 1.20 -9.60
CA TYR A 54 9.36 1.04 -9.56
C TYR A 54 8.81 0.36 -10.81
N LYS A 55 9.38 0.65 -11.99
CA LYS A 55 9.01 0.00 -13.25
C LYS A 55 9.30 -1.51 -13.25
N GLU A 56 10.37 -1.95 -12.59
CA GLU A 56 10.70 -3.37 -12.46
C GLU A 56 9.88 -4.06 -11.35
N ALA A 57 9.66 -3.36 -10.23
CA ALA A 57 9.09 -3.94 -9.01
C ALA A 57 7.56 -3.94 -8.94
N HIS A 58 6.86 -3.19 -9.80
CA HIS A 58 5.41 -3.09 -9.75
C HIS A 58 4.71 -4.42 -10.01
N THR A 59 3.49 -4.57 -9.49
CA THR A 59 2.58 -5.64 -9.89
C THR A 59 1.86 -5.22 -11.17
N PRO A 60 2.11 -5.84 -12.34
CA PRO A 60 1.42 -5.48 -13.57
C PRO A 60 -0.10 -5.49 -13.40
N TYR A 61 -0.81 -4.51 -13.94
CA TYR A 61 -2.25 -4.35 -13.77
C TYR A 61 -3.02 -5.58 -14.27
N GLU A 62 -2.55 -6.19 -15.37
CA GLU A 62 -3.12 -7.42 -15.92
C GLU A 62 -2.99 -8.65 -15.01
N TRP A 63 -2.14 -8.59 -13.98
CA TRP A 63 -2.01 -9.68 -13.00
C TRP A 63 -3.07 -9.61 -11.89
N HIS A 64 -3.64 -8.43 -11.64
CA HIS A 64 -4.56 -8.22 -10.51
C HIS A 64 -5.76 -9.14 -10.58
N LYS A 65 -6.48 -9.16 -11.69
CA LYS A 65 -7.63 -10.04 -11.83
C LYS A 65 -7.28 -11.53 -11.63
N PRO A 66 -6.27 -12.11 -12.29
CA PRO A 66 -5.81 -13.48 -12.00
C PRO A 66 -5.47 -13.73 -10.52
N LEU A 67 -4.83 -12.76 -9.84
CA LEU A 67 -4.45 -12.91 -8.43
C LEU A 67 -5.67 -12.89 -7.51
N PHE A 68 -6.63 -12.00 -7.76
CA PHE A 68 -7.89 -11.93 -7.02
C PHE A 68 -8.72 -13.21 -7.22
N ASP A 69 -8.87 -13.67 -8.46
CA ASP A 69 -9.58 -14.94 -8.78
C ASP A 69 -8.91 -16.14 -8.09
N TYR A 70 -7.58 -16.18 -8.06
CA TYR A 70 -6.83 -17.26 -7.41
C TYR A 70 -6.98 -17.22 -5.89
N ALA A 71 -6.88 -16.07 -5.26
CA ALA A 71 -7.09 -15.89 -3.82
C ALA A 71 -8.52 -16.33 -3.43
N LYS A 72 -9.52 -15.90 -4.20
CA LYS A 72 -10.93 -16.34 -4.03
C LYS A 72 -11.07 -17.86 -4.12
N LYS A 73 -10.43 -18.51 -5.08
CA LYS A 73 -10.43 -19.96 -5.24
C LYS A 73 -9.80 -20.67 -4.04
N LEU A 74 -8.75 -20.10 -3.46
CA LEU A 74 -8.07 -20.63 -2.27
C LEU A 74 -8.84 -20.34 -0.96
N GLY A 75 -9.82 -19.44 -0.98
CA GLY A 75 -10.51 -18.99 0.22
C GLY A 75 -9.61 -18.17 1.16
N ILE A 76 -8.75 -17.32 0.59
CA ILE A 76 -7.96 -16.32 1.33
C ILE A 76 -8.35 -14.92 0.87
N THR A 77 -8.49 -13.99 1.82
CA THR A 77 -8.76 -12.58 1.50
C THR A 77 -7.56 -11.96 0.79
N ILE A 78 -7.82 -11.21 -0.29
CA ILE A 78 -6.80 -10.38 -0.95
C ILE A 78 -7.27 -8.93 -1.02
N PHE A 79 -6.36 -7.99 -0.76
CA PHE A 79 -6.58 -6.55 -0.91
C PHE A 79 -5.30 -5.87 -1.34
N SER A 80 -5.35 -4.56 -1.60
CA SER A 80 -4.18 -3.85 -2.12
C SER A 80 -3.96 -2.48 -1.47
N THR A 81 -2.75 -1.97 -1.69
CA THR A 81 -2.38 -0.56 -1.47
C THR A 81 -2.42 0.15 -2.83
N PRO A 82 -3.39 1.04 -3.09
CA PRO A 82 -3.36 1.94 -4.25
C PRO A 82 -2.43 3.12 -3.97
N PHE A 83 -1.87 3.70 -5.03
CA PHE A 83 -1.02 4.88 -4.97
C PHE A 83 -1.57 6.05 -5.81
N ASP A 84 -2.71 5.84 -6.46
CA ASP A 84 -3.45 6.85 -7.23
C ASP A 84 -4.91 6.44 -7.43
N GLU A 85 -5.72 7.33 -7.99
CA GLU A 85 -7.14 7.09 -8.22
C GLU A 85 -7.39 5.96 -9.24
N THR A 86 -6.54 5.81 -10.27
CA THR A 86 -6.72 4.75 -11.28
C THR A 86 -6.50 3.36 -10.69
N ALA A 87 -5.62 3.24 -9.69
CA ALA A 87 -5.46 2.01 -8.93
C ALA A 87 -6.69 1.71 -8.07
N VAL A 88 -7.35 2.74 -7.51
CA VAL A 88 -8.60 2.56 -6.77
C VAL A 88 -9.71 2.06 -7.71
N ASP A 89 -9.85 2.65 -8.89
CA ASP A 89 -10.85 2.23 -9.88
C ASP A 89 -10.69 0.75 -10.27
N LEU A 90 -9.46 0.32 -10.58
CA LEU A 90 -9.16 -1.09 -10.85
C LEU A 90 -9.55 -2.00 -9.67
N LEU A 91 -9.24 -1.57 -8.45
CA LEU A 91 -9.53 -2.37 -7.26
C LEU A 91 -11.03 -2.42 -6.94
N GLU A 92 -11.79 -1.38 -7.30
CA GLU A 92 -13.27 -1.41 -7.22
C GLU A 92 -13.87 -2.40 -8.23
N GLU A 93 -13.37 -2.43 -9.47
CA GLU A 93 -13.77 -3.43 -10.47
C GLU A 93 -13.49 -4.88 -10.01
N LEU A 94 -12.45 -5.07 -9.20
CA LEU A 94 -12.06 -6.37 -8.63
C LEU A 94 -12.76 -6.68 -7.30
N GLU A 95 -13.66 -5.82 -6.85
CA GLU A 95 -14.40 -5.98 -5.60
C GLU A 95 -13.48 -6.14 -4.37
N THR A 96 -12.36 -5.37 -4.32
CA THR A 96 -11.46 -5.42 -3.14
C THR A 96 -12.25 -5.24 -1.85
N PRO A 97 -12.00 -6.05 -0.79
CA PRO A 97 -12.77 -5.94 0.46
C PRO A 97 -12.32 -4.79 1.35
N ALA A 98 -11.12 -4.27 1.16
CA ALA A 98 -10.53 -3.21 1.98
C ALA A 98 -9.39 -2.50 1.23
N TYR A 99 -8.96 -1.38 1.75
CA TYR A 99 -7.84 -0.60 1.22
C TYR A 99 -6.75 -0.41 2.26
N LYS A 100 -5.50 -0.43 1.79
CA LYS A 100 -4.34 -0.01 2.58
C LYS A 100 -3.79 1.29 2.03
N ILE A 101 -3.62 2.29 2.87
CA ILE A 101 -2.89 3.52 2.55
C ILE A 101 -1.50 3.43 3.19
N ALA A 102 -0.46 3.56 2.40
CA ALA A 102 0.91 3.49 2.88
C ALA A 102 1.33 4.79 3.61
N SER A 103 2.45 4.75 4.33
CA SER A 103 2.86 5.88 5.17
C SER A 103 3.11 7.17 4.39
N PHE A 104 3.64 7.06 3.17
CA PHE A 104 3.91 8.23 2.32
C PHE A 104 2.63 8.85 1.75
N GLU A 105 1.64 8.02 1.43
CA GLU A 105 0.36 8.43 0.83
C GLU A 105 -0.65 8.89 1.87
N MET A 106 -0.33 8.75 3.16
CA MET A 106 -1.24 9.16 4.23
C MET A 106 -1.56 10.66 4.18
N THR A 107 -0.60 11.49 3.79
CA THR A 107 -0.78 12.94 3.63
C THR A 107 -1.35 13.34 2.27
N ASP A 108 -1.56 12.40 1.35
CA ASP A 108 -2.29 12.62 0.11
C ASP A 108 -3.81 12.61 0.39
N LEU A 109 -4.29 13.73 0.92
CA LEU A 109 -5.70 13.86 1.31
C LEU A 109 -6.67 13.66 0.13
N PRO A 110 -6.38 14.07 -1.12
CA PRO A 110 -7.17 13.70 -2.29
C PRO A 110 -7.34 12.19 -2.45
N LEU A 111 -6.26 11.41 -2.40
CA LEU A 111 -6.31 9.95 -2.48
C LEU A 111 -7.07 9.34 -1.30
N VAL A 112 -6.80 9.80 -0.08
CA VAL A 112 -7.51 9.35 1.14
C VAL A 112 -9.00 9.58 1.01
N LYS A 113 -9.42 10.76 0.53
CA LYS A 113 -10.80 11.10 0.26
C LYS A 113 -11.42 10.17 -0.80
N TYR A 114 -10.71 9.94 -1.90
CA TYR A 114 -11.19 9.09 -3.00
C TYR A 114 -11.44 7.66 -2.51
N VAL A 115 -10.49 7.08 -1.79
CA VAL A 115 -10.65 5.76 -1.17
C VAL A 115 -11.79 5.73 -0.15
N ALA A 116 -11.93 6.75 0.71
CA ALA A 116 -13.00 6.81 1.71
C ALA A 116 -14.41 6.83 1.10
N GLN A 117 -14.56 7.41 -0.09
CA GLN A 117 -15.84 7.45 -0.83
C GLN A 117 -16.31 6.07 -1.29
N THR A 118 -15.44 5.08 -1.37
CA THR A 118 -15.82 3.67 -1.61
C THR A 118 -16.58 3.06 -0.44
N LYS A 119 -16.50 3.66 0.75
CA LYS A 119 -17.11 3.22 2.02
C LYS A 119 -16.63 1.86 2.50
N LYS A 120 -15.51 1.38 1.98
CA LYS A 120 -14.85 0.14 2.41
C LYS A 120 -13.92 0.40 3.59
N PRO A 121 -13.58 -0.63 4.37
CA PRO A 121 -12.57 -0.52 5.43
C PRO A 121 -11.24 0.02 4.92
N MET A 122 -10.62 0.90 5.71
CA MET A 122 -9.32 1.47 5.41
C MET A 122 -8.32 1.16 6.52
N ILE A 123 -7.11 0.78 6.12
CA ILE A 123 -5.95 0.55 6.99
C ILE A 123 -4.89 1.57 6.61
N ILE A 124 -4.53 2.48 7.49
CA ILE A 124 -3.59 3.58 7.21
C ILE A 124 -2.34 3.44 8.07
N SER A 125 -1.16 3.44 7.44
CA SER A 125 0.14 3.50 8.11
C SER A 125 0.53 4.95 8.38
N THR A 126 1.11 5.22 9.57
CA THR A 126 1.38 6.58 10.06
C THR A 126 2.88 6.89 10.22
N GLY A 127 3.75 6.12 9.60
CA GLY A 127 5.19 6.18 9.88
C GLY A 127 5.93 7.45 9.44
N MET A 128 5.32 8.29 8.61
CA MET A 128 5.93 9.54 8.11
C MET A 128 5.25 10.79 8.64
N ALA A 129 4.13 10.64 9.37
CA ALA A 129 3.27 11.74 9.73
C ALA A 129 3.42 12.16 11.20
N ASN A 130 3.21 13.43 11.46
CA ASN A 130 3.01 13.96 12.79
C ASN A 130 1.53 13.83 13.24
N LEU A 131 1.24 14.17 14.49
CA LEU A 131 -0.10 13.99 15.06
C LEU A 131 -1.19 14.82 14.36
N ASP A 132 -0.84 16.03 13.92
CA ASP A 132 -1.80 16.92 13.26
C ASP A 132 -2.17 16.36 11.87
N GLU A 133 -1.19 15.87 11.11
CA GLU A 133 -1.40 15.20 9.82
C GLU A 133 -2.22 13.92 9.98
N ILE A 134 -1.97 13.12 11.04
CA ILE A 134 -2.77 11.93 11.33
C ILE A 134 -4.22 12.34 11.63
N THR A 135 -4.41 13.38 12.44
CA THR A 135 -5.74 13.87 12.80
C THR A 135 -6.51 14.32 11.57
N GLU A 136 -5.89 15.15 10.72
CA GLU A 136 -6.48 15.63 9.48
C GLU A 136 -6.88 14.48 8.55
N THR A 137 -5.98 13.51 8.37
CA THR A 137 -6.25 12.31 7.54
C THR A 137 -7.44 11.52 8.07
N VAL A 138 -7.52 11.30 9.37
CA VAL A 138 -8.65 10.60 10.02
C VAL A 138 -9.96 11.36 9.82
N GLU A 139 -9.94 12.68 9.97
CA GLU A 139 -11.11 13.52 9.74
C GLU A 139 -11.58 13.45 8.28
N VAL A 140 -10.66 13.58 7.31
CA VAL A 140 -10.96 13.48 5.89
C VAL A 140 -11.56 12.10 5.56
N ALA A 141 -10.97 11.01 6.06
CA ALA A 141 -11.49 9.66 5.83
C ALA A 141 -12.92 9.50 6.38
N LYS A 142 -13.16 9.91 7.62
CA LYS A 142 -14.47 9.81 8.27
C LYS A 142 -15.54 10.67 7.61
N GLN A 143 -15.22 11.93 7.30
CA GLN A 143 -16.13 12.88 6.63
C GLN A 143 -16.54 12.42 5.23
N ASN A 144 -15.71 11.60 4.57
CA ASN A 144 -15.97 11.09 3.22
C ASN A 144 -16.50 9.65 3.17
N GLY A 145 -16.88 9.07 4.31
CA GLY A 145 -17.67 7.84 4.35
C GLY A 145 -16.97 6.59 4.89
N CYS A 146 -15.69 6.67 5.26
CA CYS A 146 -14.99 5.58 5.92
C CYS A 146 -15.56 5.38 7.34
N LYS A 147 -16.13 4.21 7.60
CA LYS A 147 -16.66 3.82 8.90
C LYS A 147 -15.68 2.97 9.70
N ASP A 148 -14.97 2.09 9.01
CA ASP A 148 -14.05 1.12 9.58
C ASP A 148 -12.63 1.54 9.25
N LEU A 149 -11.97 2.22 10.20
CA LEU A 149 -10.64 2.77 10.05
C LEU A 149 -9.68 2.15 11.06
N ILE A 150 -8.56 1.63 10.57
CA ILE A 150 -7.46 1.08 11.37
C ILE A 150 -6.22 1.94 11.11
N LEU A 151 -5.59 2.44 12.17
CA LEU A 151 -4.29 3.10 12.10
C LEU A 151 -3.19 2.13 12.52
N LEU A 152 -2.10 2.10 11.77
CA LEU A 152 -0.91 1.31 12.09
C LEU A 152 0.22 2.26 12.48
N HIS A 153 0.72 2.09 13.71
CA HIS A 153 1.98 2.70 14.10
C HIS A 153 3.13 2.02 13.36
N CYS A 154 3.89 2.78 12.58
CA CYS A 154 4.96 2.27 11.73
C CYS A 154 6.23 3.10 11.89
N ILE A 155 7.37 2.43 11.66
CA ILE A 155 8.66 3.08 11.43
C ILE A 155 8.97 2.98 9.94
N SER A 156 9.18 4.11 9.27
CA SER A 156 9.52 4.14 7.84
C SER A 156 11.03 4.00 7.61
N SER A 157 11.59 2.92 8.14
CA SER A 157 12.99 2.53 7.97
C SER A 157 13.10 1.05 7.63
N TYR A 158 13.99 0.71 6.70
CA TYR A 158 14.21 -0.67 6.26
C TYR A 158 15.71 -0.99 6.21
N PRO A 159 16.25 -1.76 7.20
CA PRO A 159 15.54 -2.34 8.35
C PRO A 159 15.21 -1.28 9.41
N ALA A 160 14.15 -1.53 10.19
CA ALA A 160 13.78 -0.70 11.33
C ALA A 160 14.51 -1.19 12.59
N PRO A 161 15.31 -0.35 13.28
CA PRO A 161 15.92 -0.72 14.54
C PRO A 161 14.86 -0.89 15.64
N ALA A 162 14.96 -1.95 16.45
CA ALA A 162 13.96 -2.28 17.47
C ALA A 162 13.81 -1.17 18.53
N GLU A 163 14.89 -0.48 18.88
CA GLU A 163 14.94 0.63 19.84
C GLU A 163 14.16 1.87 19.36
N GLN A 164 13.91 2.00 18.06
CA GLN A 164 13.13 3.08 17.48
C GLN A 164 11.62 2.78 17.41
N SER A 165 11.22 1.58 17.83
CA SER A 165 9.83 1.11 17.67
C SER A 165 8.80 1.92 18.45
N ASN A 166 9.20 2.63 19.53
CA ASN A 166 8.30 3.51 20.31
C ASN A 166 6.91 2.93 20.59
N LEU A 167 6.85 1.62 20.95
CA LEU A 167 5.59 0.87 21.09
C LEU A 167 4.62 1.47 22.13
N LYS A 168 5.11 2.32 23.03
CA LYS A 168 4.28 3.07 23.98
C LYS A 168 3.37 4.11 23.31
N THR A 169 3.55 4.38 22.03
CA THR A 169 2.64 5.22 21.24
C THR A 169 1.30 4.51 20.98
N ILE A 170 1.30 3.19 21.03
CA ILE A 170 0.06 2.38 20.94
C ILE A 170 -0.58 2.37 22.32
N PRO A 171 -1.84 2.83 22.49
CA PRO A 171 -2.54 2.85 23.79
C PRO A 171 -2.76 1.48 24.39
#